data_fbc0d3bcf0c465acff0c41ab5e3e4b5f
#
_entry.id   fbc0d3bcf0c465acff0c41ab5e3e4b5f
#
_cell.length_a   1.000
_cell.length_b   1.000
_cell.length_c   1.000
_cell.angle_alpha   90.00
_cell.angle_beta   90.00
_cell.angle_gamma   90.00
#
_symmetry.space_group_name_H-M   'P 1'
#
loop_
_entity.id
_entity.type
_entity.pdbx_description
1 polymer ?
#
loop_
_entity_poly.entity_id
_entity_poly.type
_entity_poly.pdbx_seq_one_letter_code
_entity_poly.pdbx_strand_id
1 'polypeptide(L)'
;MAYKGKHLRKKTRSARPWLLAGLLAVLLLASITGTIAYIQVHSHISNSFTVAKLSIELNETFDGKDKTNVTVKNTGDVPAYLRAAIVVNWKDTDGTVISANESEYSMAMGPEWVQGADSYWYCKKPTDAGQPSPALIVSCKPKVVKADQHLSVEILVQGVQAEPATAVEELWDATVTADGTLTPAAKGGTAP
;
A
#
# COMPACT_ATOMS: atom_id res chain seq x y z
N MET A 1 -81.73 48.33 -35.33
CA MET A 1 -80.39 47.80 -35.68
C MET A 1 -79.58 47.59 -34.35
N ALA A 2 -79.42 46.35 -33.92
CA ALA A 2 -78.70 46.07 -32.67
C ALA A 2 -77.25 45.67 -32.99
N TYR A 3 -76.29 46.39 -32.41
CA TYR A 3 -74.85 46.18 -32.60
C TYR A 3 -74.38 45.17 -31.56
N LYS A 4 -73.92 44.00 -31.98
CA LYS A 4 -73.47 42.92 -31.15
C LYS A 4 -71.96 43.02 -30.94
N GLY A 5 -71.55 43.54 -29.79
CA GLY A 5 -70.12 43.67 -29.41
C GLY A 5 -69.46 42.28 -29.14
N LYS A 6 -68.38 42.03 -29.88
CA LYS A 6 -67.56 40.85 -29.64
C LYS A 6 -66.65 41.06 -28.42
N HIS A 7 -66.88 40.33 -27.34
CA HIS A 7 -65.95 40.30 -26.20
C HIS A 7 -64.72 39.48 -26.59
N LEU A 8 -63.58 40.10 -26.72
CA LEU A 8 -62.31 39.47 -26.86
C LEU A 8 -61.83 38.94 -25.46
N ARG A 9 -61.88 37.62 -25.27
CA ARG A 9 -61.30 36.98 -24.11
C ARG A 9 -59.80 37.11 -24.13
N LYS A 10 -59.22 37.93 -23.23
CA LYS A 10 -57.80 37.96 -22.98
C LYS A 10 -57.36 36.61 -22.38
N LYS A 11 -56.56 35.84 -23.15
CA LYS A 11 -55.96 34.57 -22.70
C LYS A 11 -54.82 34.95 -21.75
N THR A 12 -55.07 34.87 -20.45
CA THR A 12 -54.02 35.02 -19.43
C THR A 12 -53.07 33.85 -19.57
N ARG A 13 -51.89 34.08 -20.08
CA ARG A 13 -50.80 33.10 -20.08
C ARG A 13 -50.45 32.81 -18.64
N SER A 14 -50.79 31.64 -18.15
CA SER A 14 -50.37 31.21 -16.81
C SER A 14 -48.85 31.11 -16.76
N ALA A 15 -48.24 31.94 -15.92
CA ALA A 15 -46.79 31.94 -15.72
C ALA A 15 -46.29 30.66 -14.99
N ARG A 16 -47.23 29.86 -14.48
CA ARG A 16 -46.92 28.65 -13.71
C ARG A 16 -46.03 27.63 -14.41
N PRO A 17 -46.20 27.27 -15.72
CA PRO A 17 -45.31 26.29 -16.36
C PRO A 17 -43.87 26.80 -16.52
N TRP A 18 -43.67 28.09 -16.70
CA TRP A 18 -42.34 28.70 -16.82
C TRP A 18 -41.60 28.73 -15.47
N LEU A 19 -42.32 29.00 -14.38
CA LEU A 19 -41.77 28.97 -13.04
C LEU A 19 -41.38 27.53 -12.65
N LEU A 20 -42.19 26.53 -13.01
CA LEU A 20 -41.86 25.14 -12.79
C LEU A 20 -40.65 24.67 -13.60
N ALA A 21 -40.57 25.09 -14.87
CA ALA A 21 -39.40 24.78 -15.71
C ALA A 21 -38.13 25.47 -15.19
N GLY A 22 -38.21 26.70 -14.71
CA GLY A 22 -37.08 27.36 -14.06
C GLY A 22 -36.60 26.67 -12.76
N LEU A 23 -37.55 26.27 -11.93
CA LEU A 23 -37.23 25.54 -10.69
C LEU A 23 -36.57 24.19 -11.01
N LEU A 24 -37.05 23.45 -12.01
CA LEU A 24 -36.47 22.18 -12.44
C LEU A 24 -35.03 22.35 -12.98
N ALA A 25 -34.80 23.43 -13.76
CA ALA A 25 -33.46 23.72 -14.26
C ALA A 25 -32.45 24.06 -13.13
N VAL A 26 -32.90 24.80 -12.12
CA VAL A 26 -32.05 25.13 -10.95
C VAL A 26 -31.73 23.83 -10.15
N LEU A 27 -32.70 22.93 -9.96
CA LEU A 27 -32.48 21.66 -9.28
C LEU A 27 -31.50 20.76 -10.05
N LEU A 28 -31.60 20.70 -11.37
CA LEU A 28 -30.66 19.95 -12.21
C LEU A 28 -29.25 20.53 -12.14
N LEU A 29 -29.08 21.85 -12.20
CA LEU A 29 -27.79 22.51 -12.06
C LEU A 29 -27.17 22.28 -10.67
N ALA A 30 -27.98 22.33 -9.61
CA ALA A 30 -27.54 22.07 -8.25
C ALA A 30 -27.08 20.62 -8.04
N SER A 31 -27.76 19.65 -8.69
CA SER A 31 -27.36 18.24 -8.61
C SER A 31 -26.04 17.98 -9.35
N ILE A 32 -25.79 18.62 -10.48
CA ILE A 32 -24.54 18.49 -11.23
C ILE A 32 -23.37 19.09 -10.45
N THR A 33 -23.54 20.29 -9.87
CA THR A 33 -22.49 20.93 -9.07
C THR A 33 -22.18 20.15 -7.78
N GLY A 34 -23.20 19.58 -7.13
CA GLY A 34 -23.05 18.71 -5.96
C GLY A 34 -22.26 17.43 -6.30
N THR A 35 -22.54 16.82 -7.45
CA THR A 35 -21.82 15.61 -7.90
C THR A 35 -20.36 15.91 -8.25
N ILE A 36 -20.08 17.02 -8.91
CA ILE A 36 -18.71 17.44 -9.23
C ILE A 36 -17.93 17.74 -7.95
N ALA A 37 -18.52 18.45 -6.98
CA ALA A 37 -17.90 18.74 -5.70
C ALA A 37 -17.60 17.44 -4.92
N TYR A 38 -18.53 16.46 -4.92
CA TYR A 38 -18.34 15.16 -4.30
C TYR A 38 -17.18 14.38 -4.95
N ILE A 39 -17.11 14.36 -6.29
CA ILE A 39 -16.01 13.71 -7.02
C ILE A 39 -14.69 14.41 -6.75
N GLN A 40 -14.65 15.75 -6.70
CA GLN A 40 -13.42 16.48 -6.40
C GLN A 40 -12.94 16.23 -4.97
N VAL A 41 -13.83 16.19 -3.98
CA VAL A 41 -13.44 15.86 -2.60
C VAL A 41 -12.92 14.44 -2.50
N HIS A 42 -13.51 13.47 -3.22
CA HIS A 42 -12.99 12.09 -3.24
C HIS A 42 -11.76 11.90 -4.11
N SER A 43 -11.57 12.70 -5.16
CA SER A 43 -10.35 12.66 -5.97
C SER A 43 -9.17 13.40 -5.34
N HIS A 44 -9.43 14.35 -4.42
CA HIS A 44 -8.37 14.95 -3.60
C HIS A 44 -7.90 14.05 -2.44
N ILE A 45 -8.61 12.96 -2.14
CA ILE A 45 -8.13 11.86 -1.31
C ILE A 45 -7.40 10.79 -2.17
N SER A 46 -7.31 10.96 -3.50
CA SER A 46 -6.22 10.33 -4.20
C SER A 46 -4.96 11.08 -3.73
N ASN A 47 -4.45 10.69 -2.55
CA ASN A 47 -3.05 10.79 -2.31
C ASN A 47 -2.40 10.38 -3.63
N SER A 48 -1.79 11.32 -4.32
CA SER A 48 -0.74 10.98 -5.23
C SER A 48 0.26 10.26 -4.32
N PHE A 49 0.08 8.93 -4.20
CA PHE A 49 1.17 8.07 -3.87
C PHE A 49 2.18 8.35 -4.97
N THR A 50 2.98 9.34 -4.78
CA THR A 50 4.32 9.31 -5.30
C THR A 50 4.82 8.06 -4.65
N VAL A 51 4.75 6.94 -5.39
CA VAL A 51 5.41 5.71 -5.03
C VAL A 51 6.81 6.19 -4.74
N ALA A 52 7.12 6.35 -3.45
CA ALA A 52 8.46 6.69 -3.02
C ALA A 52 9.30 5.69 -3.77
N LYS A 53 10.20 6.17 -4.62
CA LYS A 53 10.95 5.32 -5.52
C LYS A 53 11.84 4.49 -4.61
N LEU A 54 11.27 3.37 -4.12
CA LEU A 54 11.97 2.41 -3.28
C LEU A 54 12.94 1.69 -4.20
N SER A 55 14.09 2.27 -4.38
CA SER A 55 15.24 1.58 -4.90
C SER A 55 15.86 0.85 -3.72
N ILE A 56 15.71 -0.45 -3.71
CA ILE A 56 16.20 -1.32 -2.65
C ILE A 56 17.61 -1.70 -3.03
N GLU A 57 18.55 -1.21 -2.29
CA GLU A 57 19.93 -1.66 -2.33
C GLU A 57 20.08 -2.70 -1.22
N LEU A 58 20.17 -3.97 -1.59
CA LEU A 58 20.54 -5.05 -0.68
C LEU A 58 22.03 -4.98 -0.43
N ASN A 59 22.42 -4.45 0.71
CA ASN A 59 23.78 -4.56 1.19
C ASN A 59 23.95 -5.90 1.91
N GLU A 60 24.60 -6.83 1.26
CA GLU A 60 24.93 -8.13 1.85
C GLU A 60 26.45 -8.36 1.81
N THR A 61 26.96 -8.95 2.89
CA THR A 61 28.32 -9.49 2.87
C THR A 61 28.22 -10.97 2.52
N PHE A 62 28.71 -11.34 1.35
CA PHE A 62 28.73 -12.73 0.86
C PHE A 62 30.16 -13.22 0.81
N ASP A 63 30.48 -14.24 1.62
CA ASP A 63 31.82 -14.89 1.63
C ASP A 63 31.85 -16.21 0.82
N GLY A 64 30.88 -16.40 -0.08
CA GLY A 64 30.76 -17.58 -0.92
C GLY A 64 29.91 -18.70 -0.33
N LYS A 65 29.56 -18.65 0.96
CA LYS A 65 28.72 -19.67 1.63
C LYS A 65 27.66 -19.09 2.55
N ASP A 66 27.95 -17.98 3.21
CA ASP A 66 27.11 -17.39 4.24
C ASP A 66 26.59 -16.02 3.81
N LYS A 67 25.28 -15.79 3.93
CA LYS A 67 24.71 -14.42 3.83
C LYS A 67 24.62 -13.84 5.22
N THR A 68 25.21 -12.68 5.43
CA THR A 68 25.21 -11.98 6.72
C THR A 68 24.84 -10.52 6.57
N ASN A 69 24.22 -10.00 7.61
CA ASN A 69 23.89 -8.56 7.75
C ASN A 69 23.13 -7.96 6.56
N VAL A 70 22.04 -8.62 6.13
CA VAL A 70 21.19 -8.12 5.05
C VAL A 70 20.35 -6.96 5.56
N THR A 71 20.49 -5.80 4.97
CA THR A 71 19.71 -4.59 5.28
C THR A 71 18.97 -4.10 4.04
N VAL A 72 17.89 -3.34 4.27
CA VAL A 72 17.10 -2.70 3.22
C VAL A 72 17.28 -1.20 3.33
N LYS A 73 17.76 -0.56 2.27
CA LYS A 73 17.93 0.89 2.24
C LYS A 73 16.68 1.57 1.71
N ASN A 74 16.15 2.53 2.47
CA ASN A 74 15.14 3.45 1.97
C ASN A 74 15.81 4.52 1.11
N THR A 75 15.70 4.43 -0.20
CA THR A 75 16.26 5.42 -1.13
C THR A 75 15.24 6.49 -1.54
N GLY A 76 14.04 6.47 -0.93
CA GLY A 76 13.05 7.53 -1.05
C GLY A 76 13.49 8.81 -0.34
N ASP A 77 12.68 9.82 -0.42
CA ASP A 77 12.89 11.15 0.16
C ASP A 77 12.07 11.40 1.44
N VAL A 78 11.30 10.39 1.87
CA VAL A 78 10.50 10.41 3.10
C VAL A 78 10.73 9.15 3.93
N PRO A 79 10.52 9.19 5.26
CA PRO A 79 10.54 7.99 6.09
C PRO A 79 9.48 6.98 5.62
N ALA A 80 9.81 5.68 5.65
CA ALA A 80 8.94 4.61 5.19
C ALA A 80 8.98 3.39 6.11
N TYR A 81 7.81 2.79 6.34
CA TYR A 81 7.74 1.43 6.86
C TYR A 81 8.07 0.44 5.77
N LEU A 82 8.77 -0.61 6.15
CA LEU A 82 9.24 -1.65 5.23
C LEU A 82 8.69 -3.01 5.64
N ARG A 83 8.30 -3.83 4.66
CA ARG A 83 8.05 -5.25 4.85
C ARG A 83 8.75 -6.07 3.78
N ALA A 84 9.11 -7.29 4.12
CA ALA A 84 9.85 -8.18 3.24
C ALA A 84 9.25 -9.59 3.23
N ALA A 85 9.11 -10.17 2.04
CA ALA A 85 8.92 -11.60 1.86
C ALA A 85 10.27 -12.24 1.58
N ILE A 86 10.55 -13.38 2.20
CA ILE A 86 11.82 -14.09 2.07
C ILE A 86 11.53 -15.48 1.54
N VAL A 87 12.20 -15.84 0.46
CA VAL A 87 12.12 -17.17 -0.15
C VAL A 87 13.52 -17.77 -0.19
N VAL A 88 13.66 -18.96 0.36
CA VAL A 88 14.94 -19.70 0.40
C VAL A 88 14.85 -20.89 -0.54
N ASN A 89 15.77 -20.96 -1.48
CA ASN A 89 15.79 -21.98 -2.51
C ASN A 89 17.20 -22.55 -2.66
N TRP A 90 17.30 -23.76 -3.19
CA TRP A 90 18.53 -24.28 -3.78
C TRP A 90 18.55 -23.96 -5.27
N LYS A 91 19.69 -23.52 -5.77
CA LYS A 91 19.93 -23.33 -7.21
C LYS A 91 21.08 -24.22 -7.63
N ASP A 92 20.87 -24.99 -8.70
CA ASP A 92 21.94 -25.75 -9.33
C ASP A 92 22.76 -24.90 -10.31
N THR A 93 23.76 -25.51 -10.93
CA THR A 93 24.64 -24.86 -11.91
C THR A 93 23.92 -24.42 -13.18
N ASP A 94 22.79 -25.05 -13.52
CA ASP A 94 21.97 -24.73 -14.68
C ASP A 94 20.92 -23.66 -14.36
N GLY A 95 20.85 -23.21 -13.09
CA GLY A 95 19.92 -22.20 -12.63
C GLY A 95 18.55 -22.76 -12.24
N THR A 96 18.37 -24.08 -12.21
CA THR A 96 17.12 -24.73 -11.76
C THR A 96 16.91 -24.43 -10.28
N VAL A 97 15.70 -24.00 -9.95
CA VAL A 97 15.32 -23.60 -8.59
C VAL A 97 14.54 -24.73 -7.92
N ILE A 98 14.98 -25.14 -6.73
CA ILE A 98 14.35 -26.16 -5.91
C ILE A 98 14.08 -25.54 -4.53
N SER A 99 12.86 -25.65 -4.04
CA SER A 99 12.52 -25.11 -2.71
C SER A 99 13.39 -25.72 -1.63
N ALA A 100 13.96 -24.88 -0.77
CA ALA A 100 14.72 -25.35 0.38
C ALA A 100 13.78 -25.71 1.53
N ASN A 101 14.07 -26.81 2.22
CA ASN A 101 13.36 -27.16 3.45
C ASN A 101 14.00 -26.40 4.63
N GLU A 102 13.19 -25.95 5.59
CA GLU A 102 13.68 -25.23 6.78
C GLU A 102 14.68 -26.03 7.62
N SER A 103 14.66 -27.35 7.53
CA SER A 103 15.65 -28.22 8.19
C SER A 103 17.04 -28.17 7.53
N GLU A 104 17.14 -27.71 6.28
CA GLU A 104 18.36 -27.72 5.47
C GLU A 104 19.23 -26.47 5.67
N TYR A 105 18.68 -25.43 6.30
CA TYR A 105 19.40 -24.18 6.58
C TYR A 105 19.09 -23.65 7.99
N SER A 106 19.90 -22.69 8.44
CA SER A 106 19.59 -21.88 9.62
C SER A 106 19.53 -20.42 9.21
N MET A 107 18.47 -19.72 9.63
CA MET A 107 18.30 -18.30 9.39
C MET A 107 18.01 -17.59 10.71
N ALA A 108 18.79 -16.55 11.01
CA ALA A 108 18.58 -15.68 12.14
C ALA A 108 18.07 -14.33 11.65
N MET A 109 16.87 -13.96 12.07
CA MET A 109 16.25 -12.69 11.75
C MET A 109 16.70 -11.59 12.70
N GLY A 110 16.70 -10.36 12.22
CA GLY A 110 16.98 -9.19 13.06
C GLY A 110 15.89 -8.95 14.10
N PRO A 111 16.24 -8.52 15.32
CA PRO A 111 15.28 -8.33 16.42
C PRO A 111 14.29 -7.19 16.16
N GLU A 112 14.61 -6.26 15.27
CA GLU A 112 13.74 -5.15 14.88
C GLU A 112 12.74 -5.51 13.78
N TRP A 113 12.70 -6.78 13.38
CA TRP A 113 11.74 -7.30 12.44
C TRP A 113 10.81 -8.33 13.10
N VAL A 114 9.53 -8.30 12.74
CA VAL A 114 8.50 -9.19 13.27
C VAL A 114 7.71 -9.80 12.12
N GLN A 115 7.41 -11.10 12.22
CA GLN A 115 6.63 -11.80 11.21
C GLN A 115 5.14 -11.61 11.43
N GLY A 116 4.42 -11.21 10.39
CA GLY A 116 2.96 -11.13 10.36
C GLY A 116 2.29 -12.45 10.00
N ALA A 117 0.98 -12.49 10.09
CA ALA A 117 0.13 -13.63 9.70
C ALA A 117 0.24 -13.97 8.21
N ASP A 118 0.50 -12.97 7.38
CA ASP A 118 0.68 -13.05 5.93
C ASP A 118 2.07 -13.57 5.51
N SER A 119 2.89 -13.99 6.48
CA SER A 119 4.26 -14.47 6.30
C SER A 119 5.28 -13.40 5.88
N TYR A 120 4.89 -12.14 5.75
CA TYR A 120 5.84 -11.04 5.59
C TYR A 120 6.54 -10.72 6.90
N TRP A 121 7.77 -10.22 6.80
CA TRP A 121 8.54 -9.64 7.89
C TRP A 121 8.41 -8.12 7.85
N TYR A 122 8.04 -7.51 8.95
CA TYR A 122 7.77 -6.09 9.09
C TYR A 122 8.83 -5.42 9.94
N CYS A 123 9.42 -4.33 9.46
CA CYS A 123 10.30 -3.49 10.28
C CYS A 123 9.43 -2.74 11.29
N LYS A 124 9.74 -2.88 12.58
CA LYS A 124 8.94 -2.30 13.67
C LYS A 124 8.89 -0.78 13.66
N LYS A 125 9.93 -0.13 13.13
CA LYS A 125 10.04 1.33 13.05
C LYS A 125 10.22 1.77 11.61
N PRO A 126 9.80 3.00 11.26
CA PRO A 126 10.07 3.52 9.93
C PRO A 126 11.57 3.69 9.71
N THR A 127 12.00 3.49 8.49
CA THR A 127 13.37 3.74 8.04
C THR A 127 13.44 5.11 7.41
N ASP A 128 14.32 5.98 7.91
CA ASP A 128 14.48 7.34 7.41
C ASP A 128 14.94 7.37 5.95
N ALA A 129 14.65 8.50 5.29
CA ALA A 129 15.06 8.75 3.91
C ALA A 129 16.59 8.60 3.76
N GLY A 130 17.02 7.84 2.76
CA GLY A 130 18.42 7.59 2.47
C GLY A 130 19.13 6.65 3.44
N GLN A 131 18.47 6.15 4.50
CA GLN A 131 19.10 5.31 5.52
C GLN A 131 18.82 3.81 5.29
N PRO A 132 19.73 2.93 5.76
CA PRO A 132 19.47 1.50 5.81
C PRO A 132 18.55 1.16 7.00
N SER A 133 17.73 0.14 6.84
CA SER A 133 16.99 -0.47 7.94
C SER A 133 17.94 -1.18 8.93
N PRO A 134 17.46 -1.52 10.13
CA PRO A 134 18.08 -2.58 10.92
C PRO A 134 18.21 -3.87 10.11
N ALA A 135 19.16 -4.73 10.46
CA ALA A 135 19.36 -5.98 9.75
C ALA A 135 18.06 -6.80 9.69
N LEU A 136 17.62 -7.15 8.49
CA LEU A 136 16.51 -8.05 8.25
C LEU A 136 16.93 -9.49 8.52
N ILE A 137 18.08 -9.88 7.94
CA ILE A 137 18.70 -11.19 8.16
C ILE A 137 20.07 -10.94 8.78
N VAL A 138 20.26 -11.44 9.98
CA VAL A 138 21.56 -11.39 10.67
C VAL A 138 22.50 -12.45 10.07
N SER A 139 22.00 -13.64 9.81
CA SER A 139 22.74 -14.70 9.15
C SER A 139 21.83 -15.71 8.50
N CYS A 140 22.23 -16.26 7.36
CA CYS A 140 21.61 -17.42 6.72
C CYS A 140 22.71 -18.38 6.24
N LYS A 141 22.68 -19.62 6.74
CA LYS A 141 23.72 -20.64 6.51
C LYS A 141 23.11 -21.98 6.14
N PRO A 142 23.64 -22.68 5.12
CA PRO A 142 23.24 -24.05 4.87
C PRO A 142 23.68 -24.96 6.01
N LYS A 143 22.82 -25.88 6.43
CA LYS A 143 23.12 -26.99 7.37
C LYS A 143 23.56 -28.24 6.65
N VAL A 144 23.23 -28.35 5.37
CA VAL A 144 23.58 -29.48 4.51
C VAL A 144 24.39 -28.99 3.31
N VAL A 145 25.27 -29.84 2.81
CA VAL A 145 25.99 -29.58 1.57
C VAL A 145 25.36 -30.42 0.47
N LYS A 146 24.91 -29.79 -0.60
CA LYS A 146 24.40 -30.48 -1.78
C LYS A 146 25.40 -30.28 -2.92
N ALA A 147 25.76 -31.41 -3.59
CA ALA A 147 26.66 -31.35 -4.74
C ALA A 147 25.99 -30.50 -5.85
N ASP A 148 26.76 -29.62 -6.45
CA ASP A 148 26.35 -28.77 -7.57
C ASP A 148 25.16 -27.82 -7.29
N GLN A 149 24.83 -27.60 -6.00
CA GLN A 149 23.79 -26.67 -5.59
C GLN A 149 24.30 -25.66 -4.57
N HIS A 150 23.78 -24.45 -4.63
CA HIS A 150 24.01 -23.42 -3.62
C HIS A 150 22.70 -22.88 -3.07
N LEU A 151 22.71 -22.49 -1.80
CA LEU A 151 21.56 -21.88 -1.15
C LEU A 151 21.39 -20.45 -1.66
N SER A 152 20.21 -20.13 -2.18
CA SER A 152 19.82 -18.80 -2.64
C SER A 152 18.72 -18.24 -1.77
N VAL A 153 18.89 -16.99 -1.32
CA VAL A 153 17.88 -16.26 -0.56
C VAL A 153 17.38 -15.11 -1.44
N GLU A 154 16.10 -15.15 -1.78
CA GLU A 154 15.43 -14.10 -2.53
C GLU A 154 14.57 -13.27 -1.59
N ILE A 155 14.67 -11.95 -1.71
CA ILE A 155 13.99 -11.02 -0.81
C ILE A 155 13.18 -10.05 -1.65
N LEU A 156 11.86 -10.07 -1.47
CA LEU A 156 10.94 -9.08 -2.03
C LEU A 156 10.63 -8.05 -0.95
N VAL A 157 10.91 -6.78 -1.21
CA VAL A 157 10.64 -5.71 -0.25
C VAL A 157 9.56 -4.78 -0.78
N GLN A 158 8.70 -4.34 0.13
CA GLN A 158 7.70 -3.32 -0.09
C GLN A 158 7.85 -2.23 0.96
N GLY A 159 7.53 -1.00 0.59
CA GLY A 159 7.55 0.13 1.49
C GLY A 159 6.30 0.98 1.36
N VAL A 160 5.92 1.63 2.45
CA VAL A 160 4.84 2.60 2.50
C VAL A 160 5.34 3.79 3.30
N GLN A 161 5.06 5.01 2.87
CA GLN A 161 5.41 6.21 3.61
C GLN A 161 4.89 6.15 5.05
N ALA A 162 5.67 6.66 6.00
CA ALA A 162 5.34 6.59 7.41
C ALA A 162 4.19 7.54 7.81
N GLU A 163 4.01 8.61 7.06
CA GLU A 163 2.97 9.62 7.32
C GLU A 163 2.00 9.76 6.13
N PRO A 164 0.68 9.70 6.35
CA PRO A 164 0.03 9.40 7.62
C PRO A 164 0.09 7.89 7.97
N ALA A 165 0.12 7.55 9.26
CA ALA A 165 0.17 6.17 9.75
C ALA A 165 -0.99 5.29 9.23
N THR A 166 -2.16 5.91 9.00
CA THR A 166 -3.34 5.23 8.43
C THR A 166 -3.08 4.60 7.06
N ALA A 167 -2.13 5.13 6.28
CA ALA A 167 -1.76 4.55 4.98
C ALA A 167 -1.18 3.14 5.13
N VAL A 168 -0.40 2.92 6.18
CA VAL A 168 0.18 1.59 6.50
C VAL A 168 -0.89 0.65 7.02
N GLU A 169 -1.76 1.15 7.91
CA GLU A 169 -2.84 0.38 8.52
C GLU A 169 -3.83 -0.14 7.47
N GLU A 170 -4.20 0.71 6.51
CA GLU A 170 -5.12 0.34 5.43
C GLU A 170 -4.51 -0.65 4.42
N LEU A 171 -3.20 -0.53 4.14
CA LEU A 171 -2.55 -1.34 3.12
C LEU A 171 -2.04 -2.69 3.62
N TRP A 172 -1.69 -2.81 4.90
CA TRP A 172 -0.98 -3.98 5.40
C TRP A 172 -1.67 -4.70 6.55
N ASP A 173 -2.90 -4.35 6.90
CA ASP A 173 -3.60 -4.93 8.06
C ASP A 173 -2.69 -4.93 9.30
N ALA A 174 -2.12 -3.77 9.58
CA ALA A 174 -1.19 -3.56 10.68
C ALA A 174 -1.66 -2.37 11.51
N THR A 175 -1.21 -2.27 12.75
CA THR A 175 -1.45 -1.11 13.61
C THR A 175 -0.16 -0.36 13.87
N VAL A 176 -0.24 0.97 13.95
CA VAL A 176 0.89 1.84 14.29
C VAL A 176 0.58 2.56 15.59
N THR A 177 1.39 2.33 16.61
CA THR A 177 1.24 2.99 17.91
C THR A 177 1.72 4.44 17.88
N ALA A 178 1.35 5.23 18.89
CA ALA A 178 1.72 6.65 18.98
C ALA A 178 3.25 6.90 18.97
N ASP A 179 4.03 5.93 19.39
CA ASP A 179 5.51 5.99 19.33
C ASP A 179 6.07 5.54 17.97
N GLY A 180 5.20 5.28 16.97
CA GLY A 180 5.59 4.85 15.63
C GLY A 180 6.00 3.38 15.56
N THR A 181 5.58 2.53 16.51
CA THR A 181 5.85 1.08 16.42
C THR A 181 4.76 0.40 15.60
N LEU A 182 5.15 -0.27 14.52
CA LEU A 182 4.30 -1.08 13.69
C LEU A 182 4.14 -2.48 14.28
N THR A 183 2.89 -2.94 14.38
CA THR A 183 2.52 -4.29 14.78
C THR A 183 1.62 -4.90 13.71
N PRO A 184 2.07 -5.91 12.96
CA PRO A 184 1.25 -6.59 11.97
C PRO A 184 0.17 -7.45 12.66
N ALA A 185 -0.88 -7.81 11.92
CA ALA A 185 -1.89 -8.76 12.40
C ALA A 185 -1.25 -10.07 12.86
N ALA A 186 -1.68 -10.57 14.02
CA ALA A 186 -1.15 -11.82 14.57
C ALA A 186 -1.67 -13.03 13.80
N LYS A 187 -0.82 -14.05 13.65
CA LYS A 187 -1.21 -15.32 13.05
C LYS A 187 -2.27 -15.99 13.92
N GLY A 188 -3.53 -16.06 13.45
CA GLY A 188 -4.61 -16.76 14.16
C GLY A 188 -5.60 -15.88 14.93
N GLY A 189 -5.60 -14.58 14.76
CA GLY A 189 -6.67 -13.71 15.25
C GLY A 189 -7.86 -13.77 14.30
N THR A 190 -8.91 -14.52 14.65
CA THR A 190 -10.25 -14.29 14.11
C THR A 190 -10.64 -12.88 14.53
N ALA A 191 -10.82 -11.99 13.59
CA ALA A 191 -11.39 -10.66 13.88
C ALA A 191 -12.76 -10.81 14.56
N PRO A 192 -13.12 -9.95 15.48
CA PRO A 192 -14.39 -9.96 16.17
C PRO A 192 -15.57 -9.69 15.22
#